data_09c058377bbcea0da8eb4fc2a9b235e4
#
_entry.id   09c058377bbcea0da8eb4fc2a9b235e4
#
_cell.length_a   1.000
_cell.length_b   1.000
_cell.length_c   1.000
_cell.angle_alpha   90.00
_cell.angle_beta   90.00
_cell.angle_gamma   90.00
#
_symmetry.space_group_name_H-M   'P 1'
#
loop_
_entity.id
_entity.type
_entity.pdbx_description
1 polymer ?
#
loop_
_entity_poly.entity_id
_entity_poly.type
_entity_poly.pdbx_seq_one_letter_code
_entity_poly.pdbx_strand_id
1 'polypeptide(L)'
;DILPQIVATVTNIDGMDYRSIESDMTDDDKTLKPVGEGAVIPQTKIKTRENLVKLHKRGRMLVASYEAVRFQRIDLFTVTLRRIGEYIARAQLKDAIDVLVNGDGNANPAANVDVAASGSITYADLLKLWSQLSPYELNTIIAPTDAMQKLLSMSEMQDANAGLDFQASGRMITPLGASLLHAPEMTGSKIIGFDKNCALEMVQAGNVNTDYDKLIDRQLERAAITCTAGFSKIFADSVKTLSY
;
A
#
# COMPACT_ATOMS: atom_id res chain seq x y z
N ASP A 1 0.58 -8.76 7.94
CA ASP A 1 0.25 -8.32 6.59
C ASP A 1 0.15 -6.79 6.58
N ILE A 2 0.94 -6.14 5.73
CA ILE A 2 1.05 -4.67 5.65
C ILE A 2 -0.06 -4.11 4.73
N LEU A 3 -0.44 -4.85 3.70
CA LEU A 3 -1.34 -4.37 2.66
C LEU A 3 -2.67 -3.79 3.19
N PRO A 4 -3.39 -4.43 4.14
CA PRO A 4 -4.61 -3.86 4.72
C PRO A 4 -4.38 -2.59 5.54
N GLN A 5 -3.13 -2.34 5.94
CA GLN A 5 -2.78 -1.15 6.74
C GLN A 5 -2.51 0.08 5.87
N ILE A 6 -2.29 -0.10 4.56
CA ILE A 6 -1.97 0.98 3.62
C ILE A 6 -3.10 1.29 2.63
N VAL A 7 -4.06 0.38 2.47
CA VAL A 7 -5.20 0.54 1.55
C VAL A 7 -6.36 1.24 2.26
N ALA A 8 -6.91 2.28 1.63
CA ALA A 8 -8.08 3.01 2.12
C ALA A 8 -9.37 2.23 1.87
N THR A 9 -9.51 1.69 0.67
CA THR A 9 -10.71 0.95 0.23
C THR A 9 -10.35 -0.18 -0.71
N VAL A 10 -11.19 -1.21 -0.72
CA VAL A 10 -11.07 -2.36 -1.63
C VAL A 10 -12.33 -2.40 -2.48
N THR A 11 -12.16 -2.28 -3.79
CA THR A 11 -13.24 -2.34 -4.78
C THR A 11 -13.19 -3.69 -5.50
N ASN A 12 -14.26 -4.48 -5.38
CA ASN A 12 -14.41 -5.74 -6.10
C ASN A 12 -15.12 -5.49 -7.43
N ILE A 13 -14.55 -6.03 -8.51
CA ILE A 13 -15.09 -5.92 -9.86
C ILE A 13 -15.24 -7.29 -10.50
N ASP A 14 -16.23 -7.43 -11.37
CA ASP A 14 -16.50 -8.67 -12.11
C ASP A 14 -15.79 -8.75 -13.47
N GLY A 15 -15.17 -7.63 -13.91
CA GLY A 15 -14.46 -7.52 -15.18
C GLY A 15 -12.99 -7.18 -15.01
N MET A 16 -12.31 -6.98 -16.14
CA MET A 16 -10.89 -6.56 -16.16
C MET A 16 -10.73 -5.05 -16.40
N ASP A 17 -11.82 -4.36 -16.74
CA ASP A 17 -11.81 -2.94 -17.09
C ASP A 17 -12.36 -2.12 -15.93
N TYR A 18 -11.49 -1.43 -15.24
CA TYR A 18 -11.86 -0.51 -14.16
C TYR A 18 -11.17 0.83 -14.34
N ARG A 19 -11.94 1.90 -14.20
CA ARG A 19 -11.44 3.28 -14.18
C ARG A 19 -11.76 3.89 -12.83
N SER A 20 -10.74 4.36 -12.14
CA SER A 20 -10.92 5.04 -10.87
C SER A 20 -11.60 6.40 -11.08
N ILE A 21 -12.23 6.90 -10.02
CA ILE A 21 -12.91 8.18 -10.01
C ILE A 21 -11.93 9.24 -9.49
N GLU A 22 -11.93 10.40 -10.10
CA GLU A 22 -11.16 11.55 -9.68
C GLU A 22 -12.09 12.70 -9.32
N SER A 23 -11.83 13.34 -8.20
CA SER A 23 -12.46 14.59 -7.84
C SER A 23 -11.53 15.72 -8.28
N ASP A 24 -11.97 16.50 -9.23
CA ASP A 24 -11.28 17.70 -9.74
C ASP A 24 -11.46 18.84 -8.71
N MET A 25 -10.87 18.68 -7.52
CA MET A 25 -10.90 19.72 -6.49
C MET A 25 -9.88 20.79 -6.81
N THR A 26 -10.36 21.96 -7.22
CA THR A 26 -9.55 23.17 -7.26
C THR A 26 -9.31 23.70 -5.84
N ASP A 27 -8.33 24.60 -5.65
CA ASP A 27 -8.07 25.20 -4.34
C ASP A 27 -9.29 25.99 -3.81
N ASP A 28 -10.14 26.48 -4.71
CA ASP A 28 -11.43 27.09 -4.37
C ASP A 28 -12.46 26.06 -3.85
N ASP A 29 -12.40 24.82 -4.32
CA ASP A 29 -13.28 23.74 -3.85
C ASP A 29 -12.89 23.22 -2.46
N LYS A 30 -11.61 23.37 -2.08
CA LYS A 30 -11.10 22.99 -0.76
C LYS A 30 -11.49 24.01 0.33
N THR A 31 -11.86 25.25 -0.04
CA THR A 31 -12.33 26.29 0.86
C THR A 31 -13.84 26.46 0.76
N LEU A 32 -14.57 25.94 1.75
CA LEU A 32 -16.02 26.13 1.82
C LEU A 32 -16.33 27.59 2.19
N LYS A 33 -16.85 28.36 1.21
CA LYS A 33 -17.28 29.76 1.44
C LYS A 33 -18.69 29.77 2.00
N PRO A 34 -19.03 30.70 2.92
CA PRO A 34 -20.41 30.88 3.36
C PRO A 34 -21.33 31.20 2.17
N VAL A 35 -22.42 30.49 2.06
CA VAL A 35 -23.42 30.68 0.99
C VAL A 35 -24.59 31.50 1.57
N GLY A 36 -24.95 32.61 0.91
CA GLY A 36 -26.08 33.43 1.31
C GLY A 36 -27.43 32.73 1.06
N GLU A 37 -28.46 33.17 1.76
CA GLU A 37 -29.82 32.64 1.61
C GLU A 37 -30.29 32.83 0.15
N GLY A 38 -30.72 31.74 -0.51
CA GLY A 38 -31.12 31.75 -1.92
C GLY A 38 -29.99 31.76 -2.97
N ALA A 39 -28.72 31.74 -2.56
CA ALA A 39 -27.60 31.63 -3.48
C ALA A 39 -27.35 30.20 -3.93
N VAL A 40 -26.79 30.05 -5.13
CA VAL A 40 -26.43 28.73 -5.68
C VAL A 40 -25.26 28.14 -4.91
N ILE A 41 -25.42 26.92 -4.42
CA ILE A 41 -24.34 26.17 -3.74
C ILE A 41 -23.27 25.79 -4.78
N PRO A 42 -21.99 26.08 -4.55
CA PRO A 42 -20.89 25.65 -5.41
C PRO A 42 -20.88 24.12 -5.61
N GLN A 43 -20.55 23.67 -6.81
CA GLN A 43 -20.57 22.25 -7.19
C GLN A 43 -19.18 21.78 -7.50
N THR A 44 -18.76 20.70 -6.83
CA THR A 44 -17.55 19.96 -7.17
C THR A 44 -17.88 18.86 -8.17
N LYS A 45 -17.14 18.78 -9.28
CA LYS A 45 -17.38 17.76 -10.31
C LYS A 45 -16.50 16.54 -10.05
N ILE A 46 -17.13 15.38 -10.10
CA ILE A 46 -16.44 14.09 -10.07
C ILE A 46 -16.34 13.58 -11.51
N LYS A 47 -15.13 13.21 -11.92
CA LYS A 47 -14.85 12.68 -13.26
C LYS A 47 -14.28 11.27 -13.15
N THR A 48 -14.51 10.45 -14.16
CA THR A 48 -13.83 9.17 -14.34
C THR A 48 -12.49 9.41 -15.01
N ARG A 49 -11.43 8.80 -14.50
CA ARG A 49 -10.09 8.90 -15.07
C ARG A 49 -10.02 8.30 -16.47
N GLU A 50 -9.13 8.82 -17.29
CA GLU A 50 -8.98 8.37 -18.69
C GLU A 50 -8.33 6.99 -18.77
N ASN A 51 -7.33 6.73 -17.94
CA ASN A 51 -6.58 5.49 -17.98
C ASN A 51 -7.21 4.42 -17.07
N LEU A 52 -7.18 3.18 -17.59
CA LEU A 52 -7.61 2.00 -16.85
C LEU A 52 -6.59 1.67 -15.75
N VAL A 53 -7.10 1.21 -14.61
CA VAL A 53 -6.24 0.63 -13.56
C VAL A 53 -5.62 -0.66 -14.07
N LYS A 54 -4.31 -0.78 -14.00
CA LYS A 54 -3.60 -2.00 -14.42
C LYS A 54 -3.84 -3.12 -13.42
N LEU A 55 -4.53 -4.17 -13.86
CA LEU A 55 -4.77 -5.37 -13.07
C LEU A 55 -3.72 -6.42 -13.40
N HIS A 56 -3.00 -6.89 -12.38
CA HIS A 56 -2.01 -7.94 -12.52
C HIS A 56 -2.57 -9.27 -12.00
N LYS A 57 -2.70 -10.25 -12.90
CA LYS A 57 -2.98 -11.64 -12.51
C LYS A 57 -1.70 -12.29 -12.00
N ARG A 58 -1.74 -12.79 -10.77
CA ARG A 58 -0.64 -13.50 -10.11
C ARG A 58 -1.12 -14.87 -9.66
N GLY A 59 -0.25 -15.84 -9.79
CA GLY A 59 -0.59 -17.19 -9.33
C GLY A 59 0.61 -18.11 -9.40
N ARG A 60 0.48 -19.23 -8.72
CA ARG A 60 1.47 -20.30 -8.75
C ARG A 60 0.78 -21.64 -8.60
N MET A 61 1.32 -22.64 -9.30
CA MET A 61 0.87 -24.02 -9.23
C MET A 61 1.86 -24.84 -8.41
N LEU A 62 1.33 -25.55 -7.44
CA LEU A 62 2.04 -26.60 -6.71
C LEU A 62 1.70 -27.94 -7.34
N VAL A 63 2.71 -28.74 -7.61
CA VAL A 63 2.56 -30.09 -8.20
C VAL A 63 3.25 -31.08 -7.27
N ALA A 64 2.56 -32.14 -6.92
CA ALA A 64 3.09 -33.23 -6.09
C ALA A 64 2.70 -34.59 -6.68
N SER A 65 3.54 -35.59 -6.53
CA SER A 65 3.19 -36.97 -6.88
C SER A 65 2.23 -37.57 -5.87
N TYR A 66 1.41 -38.53 -6.27
CA TYR A 66 0.52 -39.27 -5.36
C TYR A 66 1.29 -39.90 -4.21
N GLU A 67 2.48 -40.39 -4.47
CA GLU A 67 3.35 -40.97 -3.45
C GLU A 67 3.79 -39.92 -2.42
N ALA A 68 4.20 -38.72 -2.88
CA ALA A 68 4.60 -37.65 -1.98
C ALA A 68 3.44 -37.16 -1.09
N VAL A 69 2.23 -37.04 -1.65
CA VAL A 69 1.03 -36.68 -0.89
C VAL A 69 0.60 -37.78 0.08
N ARG A 70 0.73 -39.06 -0.34
CA ARG A 70 0.25 -40.20 0.42
C ARG A 70 1.19 -40.60 1.56
N PHE A 71 2.51 -40.48 1.37
CA PHE A 71 3.53 -40.90 2.32
C PHE A 71 4.18 -39.75 3.10
N GLN A 72 4.16 -38.53 2.55
CA GLN A 72 4.55 -37.34 3.29
C GLN A 72 3.29 -36.67 3.87
N ARG A 73 3.40 -36.22 5.10
CA ARG A 73 2.29 -35.62 5.83
C ARG A 73 1.69 -34.45 5.05
N ILE A 74 0.37 -34.41 4.98
CA ILE A 74 -0.45 -33.34 4.35
C ILE A 74 -0.03 -31.93 4.81
N ASP A 75 0.54 -31.79 6.00
CA ASP A 75 1.02 -30.53 6.57
C ASP A 75 1.99 -29.76 5.67
N LEU A 76 2.91 -30.47 4.97
CA LEU A 76 3.90 -29.82 4.10
C LEU A 76 3.23 -29.15 2.87
N PHE A 77 2.21 -29.78 2.32
CA PHE A 77 1.45 -29.23 1.19
C PHE A 77 0.72 -27.94 1.60
N THR A 78 0.04 -27.95 2.75
CA THR A 78 -0.66 -26.79 3.30
C THR A 78 0.31 -25.65 3.64
N VAL A 79 1.47 -25.96 4.25
CA VAL A 79 2.51 -24.97 4.54
C VAL A 79 3.04 -24.34 3.27
N THR A 80 3.25 -25.13 2.20
CA THR A 80 3.74 -24.62 0.92
C THR A 80 2.70 -23.72 0.25
N LEU A 81 1.43 -24.09 0.28
CA LEU A 81 0.35 -23.24 -0.24
C LEU A 81 0.26 -21.91 0.52
N ARG A 82 0.40 -21.92 1.83
CA ARG A 82 0.45 -20.70 2.64
C ARG A 82 1.62 -19.80 2.23
N ARG A 83 2.80 -20.38 2.01
CA ARG A 83 3.97 -19.65 1.50
C ARG A 83 3.74 -19.02 0.13
N ILE A 84 3.05 -19.72 -0.77
CA ILE A 84 2.67 -19.15 -2.07
C ILE A 84 1.76 -17.93 -1.87
N GLY A 85 0.78 -18.01 -0.97
CA GLY A 85 -0.07 -16.87 -0.60
C GLY A 85 0.74 -15.67 -0.07
N GLU A 86 1.75 -15.91 0.78
CA GLU A 86 2.65 -14.87 1.26
C GLU A 86 3.45 -14.21 0.13
N TYR A 87 3.95 -14.98 -0.84
CA TYR A 87 4.67 -14.42 -1.99
C TYR A 87 3.77 -13.57 -2.90
N ILE A 88 2.50 -13.98 -3.07
CA ILE A 88 1.51 -13.18 -3.80
C ILE A 88 1.27 -11.85 -3.06
N ALA A 89 1.05 -11.91 -1.75
CA ALA A 89 0.83 -10.70 -0.93
C ALA A 89 2.02 -9.73 -0.98
N ARG A 90 3.25 -10.24 -0.94
CA ARG A 90 4.46 -9.41 -1.10
C ARG A 90 4.56 -8.79 -2.49
N ALA A 91 4.20 -9.52 -3.54
CA ALA A 91 4.19 -8.98 -4.89
C ALA A 91 3.13 -7.89 -5.06
N GLN A 92 1.94 -8.05 -4.44
CA GLN A 92 0.91 -7.01 -4.41
C GLN A 92 1.37 -5.79 -3.61
N LEU A 93 2.05 -5.99 -2.47
CA LEU A 93 2.63 -4.89 -1.70
C LEU A 93 3.64 -4.08 -2.53
N LYS A 94 4.47 -4.76 -3.32
CA LYS A 94 5.41 -4.09 -4.21
C LYS A 94 4.70 -3.25 -5.27
N ASP A 95 3.62 -3.75 -5.88
CA ASP A 95 2.81 -2.99 -6.84
C ASP A 95 2.14 -1.79 -6.16
N ALA A 96 1.63 -1.96 -4.94
CA ALA A 96 1.04 -0.88 -4.16
C ALA A 96 2.04 0.24 -3.86
N ILE A 97 3.27 -0.12 -3.46
CA ILE A 97 4.36 0.83 -3.22
C ILE A 97 4.75 1.55 -4.51
N ASP A 98 4.83 0.82 -5.64
CA ASP A 98 5.15 1.42 -6.94
C ASP A 98 4.11 2.47 -7.35
N VAL A 99 2.82 2.17 -7.18
CA VAL A 99 1.73 3.11 -7.43
C VAL A 99 1.78 4.31 -6.48
N LEU A 100 2.08 4.11 -5.20
CA LEU A 100 2.24 5.22 -4.24
C LEU A 100 3.36 6.18 -4.66
N VAL A 101 4.49 5.66 -5.16
CA VAL A 101 5.67 6.47 -5.55
C VAL A 101 5.51 7.06 -6.95
N ASN A 102 5.27 6.19 -7.94
CA ASN A 102 5.35 6.53 -9.35
C ASN A 102 3.99 6.90 -9.97
N GLY A 103 2.90 6.66 -9.22
CA GLY A 103 1.53 6.86 -9.69
C GLY A 103 0.95 5.64 -10.41
N ASP A 104 -0.32 5.75 -10.77
CA ASP A 104 -1.12 4.69 -11.39
C ASP A 104 -1.22 4.80 -12.92
N GLY A 105 -0.41 5.67 -13.52
CA GLY A 105 -0.42 5.95 -14.96
C GLY A 105 -1.28 7.16 -15.37
N ASN A 106 -1.89 7.86 -14.42
CA ASN A 106 -2.66 9.09 -14.65
C ASN A 106 -1.84 10.37 -14.32
N ALA A 107 -0.52 10.33 -14.55
CA ALA A 107 0.39 11.45 -14.30
C ALA A 107 0.34 12.00 -12.85
N ASN A 108 0.19 11.11 -11.88
CA ASN A 108 0.05 11.40 -10.45
C ASN A 108 1.17 10.81 -9.56
N PRO A 109 2.47 11.00 -9.90
CA PRO A 109 3.55 10.54 -9.04
C PRO A 109 3.53 11.30 -7.70
N ALA A 110 4.08 10.69 -6.66
CA ALA A 110 4.23 11.37 -5.38
C ALA A 110 5.26 12.49 -5.49
N ALA A 111 4.95 13.65 -4.93
CA ALA A 111 5.91 14.74 -4.86
C ALA A 111 7.04 14.38 -3.88
N ASN A 112 8.28 14.70 -4.25
CA ASN A 112 9.45 14.40 -3.44
C ASN A 112 9.77 15.56 -2.47
N VAL A 113 10.16 15.19 -1.28
CA VAL A 113 10.70 16.06 -0.24
C VAL A 113 12.14 15.64 -0.03
N ASP A 114 13.09 16.54 -0.21
CA ASP A 114 14.49 16.23 0.00
C ASP A 114 14.87 16.44 1.47
N VAL A 115 15.72 15.56 1.99
CA VAL A 115 16.34 15.72 3.31
C VAL A 115 17.33 16.87 3.33
N ALA A 116 17.60 17.42 4.51
CA ALA A 116 18.56 18.50 4.69
C ALA A 116 19.99 18.07 4.37
N ALA A 117 20.35 16.84 4.67
CA ALA A 117 21.67 16.26 4.40
C ALA A 117 21.54 14.86 3.77
N SER A 118 22.07 14.69 2.56
CA SER A 118 22.04 13.41 1.85
C SER A 118 22.66 12.27 2.69
N GLY A 119 21.98 11.13 2.68
CA GLY A 119 22.40 9.93 3.41
C GLY A 119 22.00 9.90 4.89
N SER A 120 21.46 10.99 5.45
CA SER A 120 20.96 11.03 6.82
C SER A 120 19.48 11.42 6.87
N ILE A 121 18.77 10.89 7.86
CA ILE A 121 17.39 11.26 8.12
C ILE A 121 17.36 11.85 9.51
N THR A 122 16.77 13.04 9.66
CA THR A 122 16.59 13.71 10.93
C THR A 122 15.12 13.84 11.28
N TYR A 123 14.82 14.07 12.57
CA TYR A 123 13.45 14.33 12.99
C TYR A 123 12.86 15.58 12.33
N ALA A 124 13.70 16.60 12.04
CA ALA A 124 13.29 17.78 11.30
C ALA A 124 12.82 17.46 9.86
N ASP A 125 13.40 16.44 9.21
CA ASP A 125 12.95 16.00 7.89
C ASP A 125 11.57 15.34 7.95
N LEU A 126 11.26 14.61 9.04
CA LEU A 126 9.92 14.06 9.28
C LEU A 126 8.90 15.17 9.54
N LEU A 127 9.26 16.21 10.29
CA LEU A 127 8.41 17.40 10.50
C LEU A 127 8.15 18.12 9.17
N LYS A 128 9.16 18.21 8.29
CA LYS A 128 9.02 18.79 6.96
C LYS A 128 8.06 17.97 6.10
N LEU A 129 8.19 16.63 6.13
CA LEU A 129 7.28 15.72 5.44
C LEU A 129 5.84 15.89 5.93
N TRP A 130 5.64 15.95 7.26
CA TRP A 130 4.35 16.20 7.88
C TRP A 130 3.74 17.54 7.45
N SER A 131 4.51 18.62 7.47
CA SER A 131 4.03 19.96 7.13
C SER A 131 3.62 20.09 5.66
N GLN A 132 4.31 19.38 4.74
CA GLN A 132 4.03 19.41 3.31
C GLN A 132 2.87 18.50 2.89
N LEU A 133 2.38 17.63 3.77
CA LEU A 133 1.26 16.78 3.48
C LEU A 133 -0.10 17.49 3.68
N SER A 134 -0.13 18.64 4.35
CA SER A 134 -1.36 19.42 4.55
C SER A 134 -2.10 19.65 3.22
N PRO A 135 -3.45 19.50 3.15
CA PRO A 135 -4.40 19.37 4.27
C PRO A 135 -4.63 17.93 4.77
N TYR A 136 -3.92 16.94 4.22
CA TYR A 136 -4.01 15.55 4.64
C TYR A 136 -3.22 15.29 5.93
N GLU A 137 -3.54 14.19 6.61
CA GLU A 137 -2.87 13.78 7.83
C GLU A 137 -1.74 12.79 7.55
N LEU A 138 -0.58 12.99 8.16
CA LEU A 138 0.48 11.99 8.15
C LEU A 138 0.16 10.92 9.19
N ASN A 139 -0.59 9.90 8.80
CA ASN A 139 -0.96 8.79 9.69
C ASN A 139 -0.21 7.49 9.42
N THR A 140 0.47 7.38 8.27
CA THR A 140 1.22 6.19 7.87
C THR A 140 2.53 6.56 7.18
N ILE A 141 3.61 5.88 7.60
CA ILE A 141 4.95 5.97 7.00
C ILE A 141 5.40 4.57 6.61
N ILE A 142 5.84 4.39 5.38
CA ILE A 142 6.47 3.15 4.89
C ILE A 142 7.96 3.43 4.69
N ALA A 143 8.80 2.55 5.22
CA ALA A 143 10.24 2.68 5.12
C ALA A 143 10.91 1.33 4.77
N PRO A 144 11.98 1.35 3.94
CA PRO A 144 12.86 0.20 3.74
C PRO A 144 13.69 -0.08 4.98
N THR A 145 14.40 -1.22 4.99
CA THR A 145 15.12 -1.71 6.17
C THR A 145 16.17 -0.72 6.69
N ASP A 146 16.96 -0.12 5.81
CA ASP A 146 18.02 0.84 6.19
C ASP A 146 17.44 2.15 6.75
N ALA A 147 16.38 2.68 6.13
CA ALA A 147 15.68 3.84 6.66
C ALA A 147 15.03 3.54 8.03
N MET A 148 14.46 2.34 8.18
CA MET A 148 13.87 1.91 9.43
C MET A 148 14.89 1.88 10.56
N GLN A 149 16.11 1.36 10.30
CA GLN A 149 17.19 1.38 11.28
C GLN A 149 17.58 2.80 11.67
N LYS A 150 17.71 3.72 10.68
CA LYS A 150 18.01 5.12 10.95
C LYS A 150 16.90 5.80 11.77
N LEU A 151 15.64 5.58 11.42
CA LEU A 151 14.49 6.13 12.15
C LEU A 151 14.45 5.66 13.60
N LEU A 152 14.57 4.35 13.83
CA LEU A 152 14.51 3.77 15.18
C LEU A 152 15.75 4.10 16.04
N SER A 153 16.86 4.54 15.42
CA SER A 153 18.06 4.98 16.14
C SER A 153 18.02 6.46 16.56
N MET A 154 17.01 7.22 16.14
CA MET A 154 16.86 8.62 16.56
C MET A 154 16.54 8.73 18.05
N SER A 155 17.13 9.72 18.72
CA SER A 155 16.88 9.99 20.15
C SER A 155 15.42 10.23 20.45
N GLU A 156 14.72 10.94 19.56
CA GLU A 156 13.29 11.29 19.69
C GLU A 156 12.39 10.06 19.60
N MET A 157 12.81 9.01 18.89
CA MET A 157 12.09 7.73 18.83
C MET A 157 12.38 6.83 20.04
N GLN A 158 13.53 7.03 20.69
CA GLN A 158 13.96 6.24 21.84
C GLN A 158 13.53 6.85 23.18
N ASP A 159 13.07 8.11 23.19
CA ASP A 159 12.60 8.77 24.39
C ASP A 159 11.40 8.01 24.96
N ALA A 160 11.51 7.62 26.23
CA ALA A 160 10.47 6.90 26.95
C ALA A 160 9.13 7.66 27.02
N ASN A 161 9.16 8.99 26.99
CA ASN A 161 7.96 9.81 27.01
C ASN A 161 7.26 9.92 25.65
N ALA A 162 8.02 9.81 24.55
CA ALA A 162 7.48 9.83 23.19
C ALA A 162 7.16 8.43 22.66
N GLY A 163 7.84 7.39 23.18
CA GLY A 163 7.75 6.01 22.73
C GLY A 163 6.89 5.07 23.58
N LEU A 164 6.10 5.58 24.55
CA LEU A 164 5.30 4.76 25.45
C LEU A 164 4.33 3.83 24.73
N ASP A 165 3.71 4.28 23.64
CA ASP A 165 2.77 3.47 22.87
C ASP A 165 3.45 2.30 22.15
N PHE A 166 4.70 2.44 21.73
CA PHE A 166 5.49 1.35 21.15
C PHE A 166 5.78 0.27 22.19
N GLN A 167 6.19 0.66 23.38
CA GLN A 167 6.48 -0.28 24.48
C GLN A 167 5.23 -1.02 24.97
N ALA A 168 4.08 -0.34 25.00
CA ALA A 168 2.82 -0.90 25.51
C ALA A 168 2.07 -1.71 24.45
N SER A 169 2.03 -1.28 23.20
CA SER A 169 1.19 -1.88 22.15
C SER A 169 1.95 -2.77 21.15
N GLY A 170 3.28 -2.71 21.12
CA GLY A 170 4.13 -3.38 20.14
C GLY A 170 3.98 -2.80 18.71
N ARG A 171 3.28 -1.68 18.55
CA ARG A 171 3.15 -0.98 17.28
C ARG A 171 4.23 0.09 17.18
N MET A 172 4.91 0.14 16.04
CA MET A 172 5.87 1.22 15.76
C MET A 172 5.08 2.46 15.34
N ILE A 173 5.01 3.43 16.27
CA ILE A 173 4.34 4.72 16.05
C ILE A 173 5.39 5.81 16.22
N THR A 174 5.41 6.78 15.31
CA THR A 174 6.28 7.95 15.43
C THR A 174 5.73 8.92 16.47
N PRO A 175 6.56 9.83 17.04
CA PRO A 175 6.07 10.89 17.92
C PRO A 175 4.99 11.80 17.30
N LEU A 176 4.89 11.81 15.97
CA LEU A 176 3.84 12.50 15.21
C LEU A 176 2.51 11.73 15.13
N GLY A 177 2.42 10.55 15.74
CA GLY A 177 1.23 9.70 15.70
C GLY A 177 1.09 8.83 14.44
N ALA A 178 2.05 8.88 13.52
CA ALA A 178 2.02 8.05 12.32
C ALA A 178 2.50 6.62 12.60
N SER A 179 1.77 5.65 12.06
CA SER A 179 2.18 4.23 12.07
C SER A 179 3.40 4.02 11.17
N LEU A 180 4.44 3.41 11.70
CA LEU A 180 5.68 3.11 10.96
C LEU A 180 5.65 1.67 10.48
N LEU A 181 5.62 1.47 9.16
CA LEU A 181 5.53 0.17 8.52
C LEU A 181 6.85 -0.18 7.81
N HIS A 182 7.39 -1.34 8.15
CA HIS A 182 8.60 -1.86 7.53
C HIS A 182 8.28 -2.64 6.26
N ALA A 183 8.72 -2.16 5.10
CA ALA A 183 8.55 -2.80 3.80
C ALA A 183 9.92 -3.20 3.22
N PRO A 184 10.40 -4.44 3.46
CA PRO A 184 11.68 -4.90 2.94
C PRO A 184 11.70 -5.03 1.41
N GLU A 185 10.54 -5.11 0.78
CA GLU A 185 10.38 -5.13 -0.67
C GLU A 185 10.68 -3.77 -1.33
N MET A 186 10.68 -2.70 -0.54
CA MET A 186 10.99 -1.36 -1.01
C MET A 186 12.49 -1.21 -1.24
N THR A 187 12.86 -0.84 -2.46
CA THR A 187 14.25 -0.60 -2.86
C THR A 187 14.48 0.90 -3.08
N GLY A 188 15.69 1.36 -2.74
CA GLY A 188 16.10 2.75 -2.90
C GLY A 188 16.02 3.57 -1.59
N SER A 189 16.60 4.76 -1.63
CA SER A 189 16.73 5.68 -0.49
C SER A 189 15.50 6.59 -0.38
N LYS A 190 14.31 6.01 -0.23
CA LYS A 190 13.06 6.76 -0.11
C LYS A 190 12.22 6.24 1.06
N ILE A 191 11.54 7.17 1.73
CA ILE A 191 10.49 6.90 2.70
C ILE A 191 9.20 7.44 2.11
N ILE A 192 8.08 6.78 2.33
CA ILE A 192 6.77 7.23 1.86
C ILE A 192 5.94 7.62 3.07
N GLY A 193 5.49 8.87 3.10
CA GLY A 193 4.52 9.36 4.08
C GLY A 193 3.20 9.68 3.40
N PHE A 194 2.09 9.24 3.99
CA PHE A 194 0.78 9.44 3.37
C PHE A 194 -0.36 9.33 4.37
N ASP A 195 -1.51 9.82 3.93
CA ASP A 195 -2.78 9.59 4.62
C ASP A 195 -3.42 8.31 4.11
N LYS A 196 -3.45 7.28 4.96
CA LYS A 196 -4.03 5.98 4.65
C LYS A 196 -5.46 6.08 4.09
N ASN A 197 -6.26 7.02 4.61
CA ASN A 197 -7.68 7.12 4.28
C ASN A 197 -7.93 7.70 2.88
N CYS A 198 -6.93 8.37 2.30
CA CYS A 198 -7.04 9.15 1.08
C CYS A 198 -6.05 8.73 -0.02
N ALA A 199 -5.14 7.77 0.25
CA ALA A 199 -4.02 7.53 -0.65
C ALA A 199 -4.29 6.45 -1.70
N LEU A 200 -4.68 5.25 -1.30
CA LEU A 200 -4.64 4.07 -2.15
C LEU A 200 -5.95 3.30 -2.15
N GLU A 201 -6.45 2.99 -3.33
CA GLU A 201 -7.52 2.04 -3.58
C GLU A 201 -6.94 0.74 -4.13
N MET A 202 -7.41 -0.40 -3.62
CA MET A 202 -7.13 -1.71 -4.16
C MET A 202 -8.32 -2.19 -4.98
N VAL A 203 -8.09 -2.56 -6.23
CA VAL A 203 -9.10 -3.11 -7.12
C VAL A 203 -8.86 -4.60 -7.30
N GLN A 204 -9.84 -5.42 -6.97
CA GLN A 204 -9.76 -6.87 -7.09
C GLN A 204 -10.74 -7.37 -8.15
N ALA A 205 -10.27 -8.15 -9.11
CA ALA A 205 -11.12 -8.85 -10.06
C ALA A 205 -11.37 -10.27 -9.55
N GLY A 206 -12.46 -10.41 -8.81
CA GLY A 206 -12.81 -11.65 -8.12
C GLY A 206 -11.97 -11.94 -6.87
N ASN A 207 -12.24 -13.08 -6.24
CA ASN A 207 -11.53 -13.53 -5.04
C ASN A 207 -10.26 -14.31 -5.39
N VAL A 208 -9.47 -14.62 -4.38
CA VAL A 208 -8.38 -15.59 -4.51
C VAL A 208 -8.98 -16.95 -4.81
N ASN A 209 -8.65 -17.50 -5.99
CA ASN A 209 -9.13 -18.81 -6.42
C ASN A 209 -8.06 -19.86 -6.14
N THR A 210 -8.53 -21.00 -5.59
CA THR A 210 -7.69 -22.18 -5.42
C THR A 210 -8.34 -23.32 -6.18
N ASP A 211 -7.69 -23.76 -7.26
CA ASP A 211 -8.15 -24.83 -8.11
C ASP A 211 -7.31 -26.10 -7.87
N TYR A 212 -7.98 -27.23 -7.77
CA TYR A 212 -7.34 -28.53 -7.57
C TYR A 212 -7.61 -29.42 -8.77
N ASP A 213 -6.59 -30.12 -9.23
CA ASP A 213 -6.67 -31.06 -10.35
C ASP A 213 -5.79 -32.29 -10.12
N LYS A 214 -6.20 -33.42 -10.67
CA LYS A 214 -5.48 -34.70 -10.62
C LYS A 214 -5.16 -35.18 -12.01
N LEU A 215 -3.86 -35.32 -12.29
CA LEU A 215 -3.40 -35.97 -13.50
C LEU A 215 -3.22 -37.46 -13.27
N ILE A 216 -4.23 -38.23 -13.64
CA ILE A 216 -4.28 -39.68 -13.40
C ILE A 216 -3.22 -40.43 -14.22
N ASP A 217 -2.97 -39.98 -15.45
CA ASP A 217 -1.97 -40.50 -16.39
C ASP A 217 -0.54 -40.37 -15.88
N ARG A 218 -0.28 -39.37 -15.02
CA ARG A 218 1.05 -39.07 -14.46
C ARG A 218 1.12 -39.29 -12.95
N GLN A 219 0.02 -39.65 -12.32
CA GLN A 219 -0.10 -39.84 -10.87
C GLN A 219 0.34 -38.59 -10.09
N LEU A 220 -0.08 -37.40 -10.57
CA LEU A 220 0.23 -36.11 -9.97
C LEU A 220 -1.03 -35.41 -9.46
N GLU A 221 -0.92 -34.75 -8.31
CA GLU A 221 -1.90 -33.79 -7.82
C GLU A 221 -1.37 -32.38 -8.02
N ARG A 222 -2.25 -31.49 -8.43
CA ARG A 222 -1.93 -30.07 -8.67
C ARG A 222 -2.89 -29.18 -7.89
N ALA A 223 -2.35 -28.13 -7.29
CA ALA A 223 -3.12 -27.03 -6.71
C ALA A 223 -2.61 -25.71 -7.27
N ALA A 224 -3.49 -24.92 -7.86
CA ALA A 224 -3.17 -23.60 -8.36
C ALA A 224 -3.84 -22.53 -7.51
N ILE A 225 -3.06 -21.55 -7.03
CA ILE A 225 -3.60 -20.36 -6.39
C ILE A 225 -3.43 -19.20 -7.36
N THR A 226 -4.51 -18.49 -7.64
CA THR A 226 -4.51 -17.32 -8.51
C THR A 226 -5.30 -16.17 -7.90
N CYS A 227 -4.82 -14.96 -8.12
CA CYS A 227 -5.55 -13.73 -7.78
C CYS A 227 -5.29 -12.66 -8.84
N THR A 228 -6.22 -11.75 -9.01
CA THR A 228 -6.07 -10.59 -9.90
C THR A 228 -6.37 -9.33 -9.12
N ALA A 229 -5.38 -8.45 -9.02
CA ALA A 229 -5.52 -7.19 -8.30
C ALA A 229 -4.73 -6.08 -9.00
N GLY A 230 -5.15 -4.85 -8.76
CA GLY A 230 -4.47 -3.63 -9.16
C GLY A 230 -4.64 -2.55 -8.11
N PHE A 231 -3.93 -1.45 -8.29
CA PHE A 231 -3.95 -0.33 -7.35
C PHE A 231 -4.16 0.97 -8.10
N SER A 232 -4.88 1.88 -7.48
CA SER A 232 -5.14 3.23 -7.96
C SER A 232 -4.87 4.22 -6.85
N LYS A 233 -4.29 5.36 -7.19
CA LYS A 233 -4.09 6.46 -6.24
C LYS A 233 -5.35 7.31 -6.21
N ILE A 234 -5.96 7.50 -5.04
CA ILE A 234 -7.19 8.28 -4.88
C ILE A 234 -6.90 9.77 -5.05
N PHE A 235 -6.06 10.33 -4.18
CA PHE A 235 -5.61 11.73 -4.27
C PHE A 235 -4.09 11.79 -4.41
N ALA A 236 -3.60 12.50 -5.42
CA ALA A 236 -2.17 12.61 -5.70
C ALA A 236 -1.40 13.27 -4.54
N ASP A 237 -1.99 14.32 -3.96
CA ASP A 237 -1.36 15.13 -2.91
C ASP A 237 -1.35 14.47 -1.53
N SER A 238 -2.13 13.39 -1.33
CA SER A 238 -2.20 12.64 -0.07
C SER A 238 -0.95 11.79 0.21
N VAL A 239 0.00 11.75 -0.75
CA VAL A 239 1.23 10.95 -0.68
C VAL A 239 2.43 11.82 -1.00
N LYS A 240 3.44 11.77 -0.15
CA LYS A 240 4.76 12.39 -0.37
C LYS A 240 5.86 11.37 -0.16
N THR A 241 6.96 11.54 -0.88
CA THR A 241 8.18 10.74 -0.68
C THR A 241 9.27 11.61 -0.08
N LEU A 242 10.04 11.06 0.86
CA LEU A 242 11.23 11.66 1.42
C LEU A 242 12.44 10.91 0.88
N SER A 243 13.28 11.58 0.08
CA SER A 243 14.54 11.01 -0.45
C SER A 243 15.72 11.41 0.44
N TYR A 244 16.56 10.43 0.84
CA TYR A 244 17.72 10.61 1.75
C TYR A 244 19.01 10.05 1.19
#